data_fd9a0936d2ed073900852580740f8b5c
#
_entry.id   fd9a0936d2ed073900852580740f8b5c
#
_cell.length_a   1.000
_cell.length_b   1.000
_cell.length_c   1.000
_cell.angle_alpha   90.00
_cell.angle_beta   90.00
_cell.angle_gamma   90.00
#
_symmetry.space_group_name_H-M   'P 1'
#
loop_
_entity.id
_entity.type
_entity.pdbx_description
1 polymer ?
#
loop_
_entity_poly.entity_id
_entity_poly.type
_entity_poly.pdbx_seq_one_letter_code
_entity_poly.pdbx_strand_id
1 'polypeptide(L)'
;DVSLHIGSFIAVVLYFYKDIFNFYKNKDLFFKIFISSIPVILIGYFFVKTGEIEKIRNLETIAWTTILFGILLYMSDKFKMTKEGKESFSLKSAIFIGLLQILSLLPGVSRSGIAITAARLLNFKRTDSAKISFLISIPILGAVSGYGFLNILFSKDSSFTQINLIAILF
;
A
#
# COMPACT_ATOMS: atom_id res chain seq x y z
N ASP A 1 -4.05 -12.92 8.42
CA ASP A 1 -3.63 -11.79 7.55
C ASP A 1 -4.29 -10.45 7.94
N VAL A 2 -5.58 -10.41 8.32
CA VAL A 2 -6.29 -9.17 8.69
C VAL A 2 -5.62 -8.47 9.88
N SER A 3 -5.25 -9.21 10.90
CA SER A 3 -4.61 -8.70 12.11
C SER A 3 -3.28 -8.01 11.82
N LEU A 4 -2.47 -8.57 10.93
CA LEU A 4 -1.21 -7.97 10.47
C LEU A 4 -1.44 -6.65 9.74
N HIS A 5 -2.53 -6.54 8.98
CA HIS A 5 -2.88 -5.28 8.31
C HIS A 5 -3.33 -4.22 9.31
N ILE A 6 -4.10 -4.60 10.34
CA ILE A 6 -4.52 -3.68 11.40
C ILE A 6 -3.28 -3.20 12.19
N GLY A 7 -2.40 -4.10 12.61
CA GLY A 7 -1.15 -3.74 13.29
C GLY A 7 -0.27 -2.81 12.45
N SER A 8 -0.08 -3.13 11.17
CA SER A 8 0.68 -2.29 10.24
C SER A 8 0.03 -0.93 10.04
N PHE A 9 -1.30 -0.86 9.98
CA PHE A 9 -2.04 0.41 9.89
C PHE A 9 -1.79 1.30 11.10
N ILE A 10 -1.92 0.73 12.30
CA ILE A 10 -1.67 1.45 13.55
C ILE A 10 -0.22 1.95 13.59
N ALA A 11 0.76 1.10 13.28
CA ALA A 11 2.18 1.47 13.27
C ALA A 11 2.47 2.62 12.30
N VAL A 12 1.94 2.57 11.08
CA VAL A 12 2.13 3.63 10.07
C VAL A 12 1.45 4.93 10.51
N VAL A 13 0.24 4.87 11.06
CA VAL A 13 -0.47 6.06 11.58
C VAL A 13 0.30 6.70 12.73
N LEU A 14 0.80 5.90 13.67
CA LEU A 14 1.59 6.39 14.79
C LEU A 14 2.93 6.98 14.33
N TYR A 15 3.60 6.38 13.37
CA TYR A 15 4.87 6.90 12.86
C TYR A 15 4.69 8.21 12.09
N PHE A 16 3.67 8.28 11.24
CA PHE A 16 3.39 9.44 10.38
C PHE A 16 2.36 10.41 10.97
N TYR A 17 2.08 10.37 12.29
CA TYR A 17 1.04 11.21 12.90
C TYR A 17 1.22 12.70 12.59
N LYS A 18 2.47 13.22 12.60
CA LYS A 18 2.75 14.63 12.28
C LYS A 18 2.40 14.97 10.82
N ASP A 19 2.67 14.04 9.88
CA ASP A 19 2.33 14.23 8.48
C ASP A 19 0.81 14.17 8.27
N ILE A 20 0.11 13.30 9.00
CA ILE A 20 -1.36 13.16 8.98
C ILE A 20 -2.03 14.43 9.55
N PHE A 21 -1.55 14.94 10.68
CA PHE A 21 -2.06 16.23 11.22
C PHE A 21 -1.80 17.39 10.26
N ASN A 22 -0.66 17.37 9.54
CA ASN A 22 -0.37 18.36 8.51
C ASN A 22 -1.26 18.24 7.27
N PHE A 23 -1.97 17.12 7.05
CA PHE A 23 -2.98 17.00 5.98
C PHE A 23 -4.09 18.03 6.14
N TYR A 24 -4.43 18.40 7.38
CA TYR A 24 -5.42 19.46 7.64
C TYR A 24 -4.97 20.82 7.08
N LYS A 25 -3.65 21.08 7.09
CA LYS A 25 -3.03 22.29 6.50
C LYS A 25 -2.71 22.13 5.02
N ASN A 26 -2.42 20.91 4.57
CA ASN A 26 -2.04 20.62 3.18
C ASN A 26 -3.05 19.67 2.52
N LYS A 27 -4.24 20.21 2.23
CA LYS A 27 -5.35 19.48 1.59
C LYS A 27 -4.98 18.92 0.22
N ASP A 28 -4.08 19.59 -0.51
CA ASP A 28 -3.60 19.15 -1.82
C ASP A 28 -2.84 17.83 -1.73
N LEU A 29 -1.93 17.69 -0.76
CA LEU A 29 -1.21 16.44 -0.53
C LEU A 29 -2.16 15.30 -0.13
N PHE A 30 -3.10 15.58 0.78
CA PHE A 30 -4.11 14.61 1.18
C PHE A 30 -4.92 14.09 -0.01
N PHE A 31 -5.41 15.00 -0.85
CA PHE A 31 -6.18 14.68 -2.04
C PHE A 31 -5.38 13.79 -3.03
N LYS A 32 -4.11 14.10 -3.26
CA LYS A 32 -3.22 13.32 -4.13
C LYS A 32 -2.98 11.91 -3.58
N ILE A 33 -2.77 11.77 -2.26
CA ILE A 33 -2.62 10.47 -1.58
C ILE A 33 -3.91 9.66 -1.73
N PHE A 34 -5.06 10.28 -1.51
CA PHE A 34 -6.35 9.60 -1.63
C PHE A 34 -6.61 9.14 -3.06
N ILE A 35 -6.41 10.01 -4.06
CA ILE A 35 -6.57 9.66 -5.48
C ILE A 35 -5.66 8.51 -5.89
N SER A 36 -4.40 8.51 -5.45
CA SER A 36 -3.47 7.41 -5.78
C SER A 36 -3.86 6.07 -5.18
N SER A 37 -4.67 6.05 -4.12
CA SER A 37 -5.14 4.82 -3.47
C SER A 37 -6.41 4.24 -4.12
N ILE A 38 -7.21 5.06 -4.81
CA ILE A 38 -8.49 4.65 -5.40
C ILE A 38 -8.34 3.44 -6.35
N PRO A 39 -7.44 3.44 -7.35
CA PRO A 39 -7.37 2.37 -8.32
C PRO A 39 -7.14 1.00 -7.69
N VAL A 40 -6.21 0.90 -6.75
CA VAL A 40 -5.89 -0.37 -6.09
C VAL A 40 -7.00 -0.83 -5.14
N ILE A 41 -7.70 0.10 -4.46
CA ILE A 41 -8.83 -0.23 -3.59
C ILE A 41 -10.00 -0.78 -4.42
N LEU A 42 -10.37 -0.13 -5.52
CA LEU A 42 -11.48 -0.56 -6.38
C LEU A 42 -11.20 -1.92 -7.01
N ILE A 43 -10.02 -2.09 -7.62
CA ILE A 43 -9.65 -3.34 -8.28
C ILE A 43 -9.44 -4.45 -7.25
N GLY A 44 -8.83 -4.13 -6.10
CA GLY A 44 -8.66 -5.08 -5.01
C GLY A 44 -9.99 -5.58 -4.44
N TYR A 45 -10.95 -4.69 -4.24
CA TYR A 45 -12.31 -5.07 -3.83
C TYR A 45 -12.98 -6.00 -4.85
N PHE A 46 -12.86 -5.70 -6.14
CA PHE A 46 -13.40 -6.56 -7.21
C PHE A 46 -12.75 -7.95 -7.17
N PHE A 47 -11.44 -8.04 -7.05
CA PHE A 47 -10.73 -9.32 -7.00
C PHE A 47 -11.02 -10.13 -5.74
N VAL A 48 -11.20 -9.49 -4.59
CA VAL A 48 -11.63 -10.17 -3.37
C VAL A 48 -13.03 -10.76 -3.55
N LYS A 49 -13.93 -10.00 -4.16
CA LYS A 49 -15.31 -10.46 -4.40
C LYS A 49 -15.41 -11.60 -5.41
N THR A 50 -14.56 -11.62 -6.43
CA THR A 50 -14.57 -12.66 -7.48
C THR A 50 -13.73 -13.88 -7.13
N GLY A 51 -12.83 -13.78 -6.13
CA GLY A 51 -11.91 -14.85 -5.75
C GLY A 51 -10.81 -15.15 -6.77
N GLU A 52 -10.62 -14.28 -7.77
CA GLU A 52 -9.65 -14.51 -8.85
C GLU A 52 -8.19 -14.55 -8.36
N ILE A 53 -7.86 -13.79 -7.29
CA ILE A 53 -6.50 -13.78 -6.71
C ILE A 53 -6.14 -15.15 -6.14
N GLU A 54 -7.07 -15.86 -5.54
CA GLU A 54 -6.81 -17.19 -4.96
C GLU A 54 -6.38 -18.21 -6.03
N LYS A 55 -6.90 -18.09 -7.26
CA LYS A 55 -6.57 -18.98 -8.38
C LYS A 55 -5.11 -18.86 -8.82
N ILE A 56 -4.53 -17.67 -8.73
CA ILE A 56 -3.14 -17.40 -9.14
C ILE A 56 -2.17 -17.42 -7.94
N ARG A 57 -2.67 -17.63 -6.73
CA ARG A 57 -1.87 -17.66 -5.51
C ARG A 57 -1.20 -19.03 -5.31
N ASN A 58 -0.14 -19.25 -6.04
CA ASN A 58 0.70 -20.43 -5.91
C ASN A 58 2.17 -20.05 -5.71
N LEU A 59 2.97 -21.00 -5.26
CA LEU A 59 4.39 -20.78 -4.93
C LEU A 59 5.21 -20.32 -6.13
N GLU A 60 4.92 -20.86 -7.31
CA GLU A 60 5.63 -20.50 -8.54
C GLU A 60 5.35 -19.05 -8.95
N THR A 61 4.09 -18.62 -8.94
CA THR A 61 3.71 -17.22 -9.21
C THR A 61 4.38 -16.28 -8.23
N ILE A 62 4.36 -16.59 -6.92
CA ILE A 62 5.00 -15.78 -5.89
C ILE A 62 6.51 -15.66 -6.15
N ALA A 63 7.19 -16.76 -6.49
CA ALA A 63 8.61 -16.76 -6.75
C ALA A 63 8.96 -15.86 -7.96
N TRP A 64 8.28 -16.06 -9.08
CA TRP A 64 8.54 -15.29 -10.30
C TRP A 64 8.23 -13.81 -10.14
N THR A 65 7.10 -13.47 -9.55
CA THR A 65 6.74 -12.07 -9.33
C THR A 65 7.70 -11.38 -8.36
N THR A 66 8.12 -12.05 -7.30
CA THR A 66 9.09 -11.49 -6.34
C THR A 66 10.43 -11.19 -7.03
N ILE A 67 10.94 -12.12 -7.87
CA ILE A 67 12.18 -11.91 -8.60
C ILE A 67 12.03 -10.76 -9.61
N LEU A 68 10.99 -10.79 -10.43
CA LEU A 68 10.76 -9.79 -11.47
C LEU A 68 10.64 -8.38 -10.89
N PHE A 69 9.80 -8.20 -9.88
CA PHE A 69 9.58 -6.89 -9.26
C PHE A 69 10.74 -6.47 -8.36
N GLY A 70 11.51 -7.39 -7.80
CA GLY A 70 12.77 -7.11 -7.13
C GLY A 70 13.82 -6.55 -8.08
N ILE A 71 13.97 -7.14 -9.27
CA ILE A 71 14.84 -6.62 -10.33
C ILE A 71 14.38 -5.24 -10.80
N LEU A 72 13.06 -5.06 -11.00
CA LEU A 72 12.50 -3.78 -11.42
C LEU A 72 12.78 -2.66 -10.38
N LEU A 73 12.62 -2.97 -9.10
CA LEU A 73 12.97 -2.04 -8.00
C LEU A 73 14.47 -1.69 -8.05
N TYR A 74 15.34 -2.69 -8.18
CA TYR A 74 16.77 -2.46 -8.29
C TYR A 74 17.14 -1.59 -9.49
N MET A 75 16.55 -1.84 -10.66
CA MET A 75 16.79 -1.02 -11.85
C MET A 75 16.28 0.41 -11.66
N SER A 76 15.09 0.58 -11.11
CA SER A 76 14.52 1.92 -10.87
C SER A 76 15.36 2.74 -9.89
N ASP A 77 16.08 2.07 -9.00
CA ASP A 77 16.94 2.73 -8.02
C ASP A 77 18.23 3.33 -8.63
N LYS A 78 18.61 2.93 -9.83
CA LYS A 78 19.74 3.48 -10.58
C LYS A 78 19.42 4.77 -11.34
N PHE A 79 18.14 5.14 -11.48
CA PHE A 79 17.76 6.38 -12.18
C PHE A 79 18.23 7.63 -11.42
N LYS A 80 18.62 8.66 -12.19
CA LYS A 80 19.05 9.95 -11.62
C LYS A 80 17.89 10.60 -10.85
N MET A 81 18.23 11.16 -9.71
CA MET A 81 17.29 11.82 -8.81
C MET A 81 17.33 13.31 -9.03
N THR A 82 16.22 13.87 -9.48
CA THR A 82 16.08 15.31 -9.71
C THR A 82 14.98 15.95 -8.87
N LYS A 83 14.04 15.15 -8.35
CA LYS A 83 12.89 15.65 -7.60
C LYS A 83 13.05 15.44 -6.10
N GLU A 84 12.84 16.50 -5.34
CA GLU A 84 12.91 16.52 -3.89
C GLU A 84 11.57 16.92 -3.28
N GLY A 85 11.24 16.25 -2.16
CA GLY A 85 10.18 16.65 -1.27
C GLY A 85 8.74 16.45 -1.78
N LYS A 86 7.81 16.78 -0.91
CA LYS A 86 6.36 16.65 -1.15
C LYS A 86 5.84 17.66 -2.17
N GLU A 87 6.51 18.78 -2.34
CA GLU A 87 6.10 19.84 -3.27
C GLU A 87 6.22 19.40 -4.74
N SER A 88 7.12 18.47 -5.04
CA SER A 88 7.25 17.87 -6.37
C SER A 88 6.21 16.78 -6.64
N PHE A 89 5.42 16.38 -5.65
CA PHE A 89 4.41 15.34 -5.78
C PHE A 89 3.15 15.88 -6.46
N SER A 90 3.15 15.83 -7.79
CA SER A 90 2.05 16.31 -8.64
C SER A 90 0.89 15.31 -8.70
N LEU A 91 -0.29 15.77 -9.15
CA LEU A 91 -1.43 14.91 -9.40
C LEU A 91 -1.11 13.81 -10.45
N LYS A 92 -0.33 14.15 -11.48
CA LYS A 92 0.12 13.18 -12.49
C LYS A 92 0.99 12.08 -11.84
N SER A 93 1.88 12.47 -10.93
CA SER A 93 2.70 11.51 -10.17
C SER A 93 1.83 10.61 -9.29
N ALA A 94 0.82 11.18 -8.62
CA ALA A 94 -0.11 10.43 -7.78
C ALA A 94 -0.90 9.37 -8.57
N ILE A 95 -1.44 9.75 -9.73
CA ILE A 95 -2.17 8.84 -10.62
C ILE A 95 -1.24 7.73 -11.15
N PHE A 96 -0.03 8.08 -11.60
CA PHE A 96 0.93 7.11 -12.11
C PHE A 96 1.32 6.07 -11.04
N ILE A 97 1.63 6.53 -9.82
CA ILE A 97 1.94 5.63 -8.70
C ILE A 97 0.73 4.79 -8.35
N GLY A 98 -0.47 5.36 -8.32
CA GLY A 98 -1.71 4.65 -8.02
C GLY A 98 -2.03 3.55 -9.03
N LEU A 99 -1.82 3.80 -10.32
CA LEU A 99 -2.02 2.80 -11.37
C LEU A 99 -1.00 1.65 -11.24
N LEU A 100 0.28 1.96 -11.00
CA LEU A 100 1.29 0.92 -10.81
C LEU A 100 1.05 0.09 -9.54
N GLN A 101 0.43 0.68 -8.51
CA GLN A 101 0.06 -0.07 -7.31
C GLN A 101 -0.97 -1.19 -7.54
N ILE A 102 -1.72 -1.16 -8.65
CA ILE A 102 -2.62 -2.28 -9.02
C ILE A 102 -1.83 -3.59 -9.13
N LEU A 103 -0.57 -3.51 -9.59
CA LEU A 103 0.30 -4.68 -9.70
C LEU A 103 0.60 -5.32 -8.33
N SER A 104 0.44 -4.57 -7.22
CA SER A 104 0.60 -5.13 -5.88
C SER A 104 -0.50 -6.12 -5.47
N LEU A 105 -1.56 -6.25 -6.27
CA LEU A 105 -2.58 -7.27 -6.07
C LEU A 105 -2.09 -8.66 -6.52
N LEU A 106 -1.04 -8.72 -7.35
CA LEU A 106 -0.43 -9.99 -7.73
C LEU A 106 0.31 -10.58 -6.53
N PRO A 107 0.13 -11.88 -6.25
CA PRO A 107 0.86 -12.57 -5.19
C PRO A 107 2.39 -12.46 -5.39
N GLY A 108 3.12 -12.12 -4.33
CA GLY A 108 4.58 -11.92 -4.37
C GLY A 108 5.04 -10.50 -4.71
N VAL A 109 4.17 -9.63 -5.21
CA VAL A 109 4.50 -8.22 -5.43
C VAL A 109 4.36 -7.42 -4.15
N SER A 110 5.46 -6.86 -3.69
CA SER A 110 5.45 -5.97 -2.53
C SER A 110 4.73 -4.65 -2.86
N ARG A 111 3.65 -4.32 -2.13
CA ARG A 111 2.93 -3.06 -2.32
C ARG A 111 3.83 -1.83 -2.12
N SER A 112 4.58 -1.79 -1.03
CA SER A 112 5.55 -0.70 -0.81
C SER A 112 6.64 -0.71 -1.86
N GLY A 113 7.13 -1.88 -2.27
CA GLY A 113 8.13 -2.05 -3.31
C GLY A 113 7.71 -1.45 -4.64
N ILE A 114 6.49 -1.75 -5.13
CA ILE A 114 6.01 -1.20 -6.41
C ILE A 114 5.74 0.30 -6.33
N ALA A 115 5.24 0.81 -5.20
CA ALA A 115 5.04 2.25 -5.01
C ALA A 115 6.38 3.00 -4.97
N ILE A 116 7.40 2.45 -4.31
CA ILE A 116 8.76 2.99 -4.33
C ILE A 116 9.32 2.96 -5.76
N THR A 117 9.19 1.84 -6.46
CA THR A 117 9.61 1.69 -7.86
C THR A 117 8.99 2.78 -8.73
N ALA A 118 7.69 2.98 -8.64
CA ALA A 118 6.97 4.01 -9.39
C ALA A 118 7.47 5.43 -9.08
N ALA A 119 7.67 5.74 -7.81
CA ALA A 119 8.22 7.03 -7.39
C ALA A 119 9.66 7.23 -7.88
N ARG A 120 10.49 6.17 -7.84
CA ARG A 120 11.86 6.20 -8.37
C ARG A 120 11.90 6.43 -9.88
N LEU A 121 11.03 5.77 -10.64
CA LEU A 121 10.87 6.01 -12.09
C LEU A 121 10.46 7.46 -12.42
N LEU A 122 9.77 8.13 -11.50
CA LEU A 122 9.46 9.56 -11.58
C LEU A 122 10.60 10.46 -11.09
N ASN A 123 11.78 9.91 -10.80
CA ASN A 123 13.00 10.60 -10.34
C ASN A 123 12.93 11.20 -8.94
N PHE A 124 12.06 10.69 -8.05
CA PHE A 124 12.08 11.06 -6.64
C PHE A 124 13.29 10.45 -5.91
N LYS A 125 13.81 11.14 -4.90
CA LYS A 125 14.85 10.61 -4.00
C LYS A 125 14.36 9.36 -3.25
N ARG A 126 15.28 8.50 -2.79
CA ARG A 126 14.95 7.28 -2.04
C ARG A 126 14.07 7.56 -0.82
N THR A 127 14.47 8.53 -0.01
CA THR A 127 13.74 8.94 1.19
C THR A 127 12.33 9.43 0.88
N ASP A 128 12.18 10.24 -0.17
CA ASP A 128 10.88 10.76 -0.58
C ASP A 128 10.00 9.67 -1.22
N SER A 129 10.59 8.76 -2.00
CA SER A 129 9.89 7.61 -2.56
C SER A 129 9.35 6.68 -1.47
N ALA A 130 10.15 6.39 -0.45
CA ALA A 130 9.71 5.62 0.70
C ALA A 130 8.59 6.35 1.46
N LYS A 131 8.76 7.65 1.75
CA LYS A 131 7.76 8.46 2.44
C LYS A 131 6.44 8.52 1.68
N ILE A 132 6.46 8.76 0.36
CA ILE A 132 5.28 8.75 -0.50
C ILE A 132 4.60 7.38 -0.45
N SER A 133 5.36 6.29 -0.58
CA SER A 133 4.84 4.93 -0.53
C SER A 133 4.10 4.63 0.78
N PHE A 134 4.67 5.02 1.93
CA PHE A 134 4.03 4.83 3.23
C PHE A 134 2.79 5.71 3.41
N LEU A 135 2.83 6.97 2.97
CA LEU A 135 1.67 7.85 3.06
C LEU A 135 0.49 7.35 2.21
N ILE A 136 0.76 6.84 0.99
CA ILE A 136 -0.28 6.26 0.13
C ILE A 136 -0.80 4.93 0.72
N SER A 137 0.00 4.22 1.51
CA SER A 137 -0.45 3.00 2.16
C SER A 137 -1.53 3.23 3.25
N ILE A 138 -1.62 4.45 3.82
CA ILE A 138 -2.57 4.76 4.89
C ILE A 138 -4.03 4.55 4.47
N PRO A 139 -4.55 5.13 3.38
CA PRO A 139 -5.92 4.88 2.94
C PRO A 139 -6.17 3.41 2.58
N ILE A 140 -5.18 2.75 1.98
CA ILE A 140 -5.29 1.35 1.55
C ILE A 140 -5.35 0.42 2.77
N LEU A 141 -4.41 0.59 3.72
CA LEU A 141 -4.41 -0.17 4.96
C LEU A 141 -5.67 0.11 5.78
N GLY A 142 -6.14 1.36 5.81
CA GLY A 142 -7.39 1.72 6.45
C GLY A 142 -8.59 1.00 5.85
N ALA A 143 -8.68 0.93 4.53
CA ALA A 143 -9.76 0.20 3.83
C ALA A 143 -9.72 -1.31 4.13
N VAL A 144 -8.53 -1.94 4.02
CA VAL A 144 -8.37 -3.38 4.28
C VAL A 144 -8.60 -3.70 5.75
N SER A 145 -8.05 -2.90 6.67
CA SER A 145 -8.24 -3.08 8.10
C SER A 145 -9.68 -2.87 8.53
N GLY A 146 -10.34 -1.85 7.98
CA GLY A 146 -11.76 -1.59 8.25
C GLY A 146 -12.65 -2.73 7.78
N TYR A 147 -12.47 -3.20 6.54
CA TYR A 147 -13.19 -4.35 6.01
C TYR A 147 -12.94 -5.62 6.84
N GLY A 148 -11.69 -5.89 7.17
CA GLY A 148 -11.33 -7.04 7.99
C GLY A 148 -11.88 -6.97 9.41
N PHE A 149 -11.86 -5.78 10.03
CA PHE A 149 -12.43 -5.56 11.37
C PHE A 149 -13.95 -5.79 11.39
N LEU A 150 -14.66 -5.31 10.38
CA LEU A 150 -16.10 -5.59 10.24
C LEU A 150 -16.36 -7.09 10.10
N ASN A 151 -15.58 -7.80 9.30
CA ASN A 151 -15.73 -9.26 9.16
C ASN A 151 -15.49 -9.98 10.48
N ILE A 152 -14.52 -9.55 11.30
CA ILE A 152 -14.26 -10.13 12.63
C ILE A 152 -15.46 -9.87 13.57
N LEU A 153 -16.00 -8.67 13.57
CA LEU A 153 -17.16 -8.32 14.43
C LEU A 153 -18.42 -9.10 14.08
N PHE A 154 -18.65 -9.37 12.79
CA PHE A 154 -19.80 -10.13 12.34
C PHE A 154 -19.58 -11.65 12.31
N SER A 155 -18.34 -12.13 12.51
CA SER A 155 -18.06 -13.56 12.67
C SER A 155 -18.56 -14.04 14.03
N LYS A 156 -19.35 -15.11 14.04
CA LYS A 156 -19.89 -15.73 15.28
C LYS A 156 -18.86 -16.63 15.99
N ASP A 157 -17.65 -16.74 15.48
CA ASP A 157 -16.62 -17.64 16.02
C ASP A 157 -15.69 -16.89 16.98
N SER A 158 -15.91 -17.13 18.28
CA SER A 158 -15.14 -16.48 19.36
C SER A 158 -13.64 -16.86 19.36
N SER A 159 -13.29 -18.06 18.95
CA SER A 159 -11.90 -18.53 18.89
C SER A 159 -11.11 -17.78 17.81
N PHE A 160 -11.73 -17.54 16.66
CA PHE A 160 -11.16 -16.78 15.57
C PHE A 160 -10.91 -15.31 15.97
N THR A 161 -11.81 -14.73 16.75
CA THR A 161 -11.69 -13.35 17.24
C THR A 161 -10.52 -13.19 18.21
N GLN A 162 -10.32 -14.14 19.15
CA GLN A 162 -9.22 -14.08 20.13
C GLN A 162 -7.85 -14.19 19.46
N ILE A 163 -7.66 -15.13 18.51
CA ILE A 163 -6.40 -15.29 17.76
C ILE A 163 -6.06 -14.02 16.99
N ASN A 164 -7.07 -13.38 16.36
CA ASN A 164 -6.85 -12.15 15.62
C ASN A 164 -6.49 -10.97 16.53
N LEU A 165 -7.08 -10.84 17.72
CA LEU A 165 -6.74 -9.79 18.68
C LEU A 165 -5.30 -9.93 19.18
N ILE A 166 -4.84 -11.14 19.46
CA ILE A 166 -3.44 -11.39 19.85
C ILE A 166 -2.49 -10.99 18.72
N ALA A 167 -2.79 -11.39 17.48
CA ALA A 167 -1.95 -11.08 16.31
C ALA A 167 -1.92 -9.58 15.91
N ILE A 168 -2.79 -8.73 16.46
CA ILE A 168 -2.73 -7.27 16.29
C ILE A 168 -1.64 -6.67 17.18
N LEU A 169 -1.37 -7.27 18.33
CA LEU A 169 -0.43 -6.77 19.34
C LEU A 169 1.02 -7.17 19.08
N PHE A 170 1.24 -8.26 18.34
CA PHE A 170 2.55 -8.80 17.96
C PHE A 170 2.82 -8.65 16.45
#